data_18a35217b652f24f9cda9a2e4ce4708f
#
_entry.id   18a35217b652f24f9cda9a2e4ce4708f
#
_cell.length_a   1.000
_cell.length_b   1.000
_cell.length_c   1.000
_cell.angle_alpha   90.00
_cell.angle_beta   90.00
_cell.angle_gamma   90.00
#
_symmetry.space_group_name_H-M   'P 1'
#
loop_
_entity.id
_entity.type
_entity.pdbx_description
1 polymer ?
#
loop_
_entity_poly.entity_id
_entity_poly.type
_entity_poly.pdbx_seq_one_letter_code
_entity_poly.pdbx_strand_id
1 'polypeptide(L)'
;GEVLKRATNYVADAKNKKDADDFVEAGDADAAIKVLKAKNTIHLSGTPYRILMGSEFSKEDIIAFYQFTDIVNDQKKWDEENFALPEEEKKEDWANPYYGFPQMVRFAFVPNESSRKKLESLRTSGTTYAFSALFRPKSIKKADDGSHKLFEIEEEILDLFSVIDGSKEDDCLLGFLDYDKIKEGKMCRHMVIVLPYCASCDALEALIKNNEEHFKNLGEYEIVNISGVDNPNKYKTAEDVKRAIAKLELEGKKTITLTVNRMLTGSTVREWDTMLFFKDTASPQEYDQAVFRLQNQYVTTY
;
A
#
# COMPACT_ATOMS: atom_id res chain seq x y z
N GLY A 1 -11.60 -0.52 18.68
CA GLY A 1 -11.57 -1.88 19.18
C GLY A 1 -10.19 -2.29 19.62
N GLU A 2 -9.24 -2.50 18.71
CA GLU A 2 -7.91 -3.03 19.05
C GLU A 2 -7.06 -2.04 19.87
N VAL A 3 -7.17 -0.75 19.62
CA VAL A 3 -6.49 0.29 20.40
C VAL A 3 -7.04 0.32 21.84
N LEU A 4 -8.35 0.21 22.00
CA LEU A 4 -8.98 0.14 23.32
C LEU A 4 -8.56 -1.13 24.07
N LYS A 5 -8.51 -2.28 23.38
CA LYS A 5 -8.06 -3.55 23.92
C LYS A 5 -6.59 -3.54 24.29
N ARG A 6 -5.73 -2.94 23.47
CA ARG A 6 -4.31 -2.73 23.80
C ARG A 6 -4.15 -1.83 25.01
N ALA A 7 -4.91 -0.73 25.10
CA ALA A 7 -4.90 0.14 26.25
C ALA A 7 -5.35 -0.59 27.52
N THR A 8 -6.41 -1.42 27.43
CA THR A 8 -6.93 -2.19 28.56
C THR A 8 -5.95 -3.26 29.01
N ASN A 9 -5.34 -3.98 28.07
CA ASN A 9 -4.32 -5.00 28.38
C ASN A 9 -3.03 -4.36 28.89
N TYR A 10 -2.62 -3.20 28.35
CA TYR A 10 -1.47 -2.44 28.82
C TYR A 10 -1.64 -1.97 30.26
N VAL A 11 -2.83 -1.48 30.63
CA VAL A 11 -3.15 -1.10 32.01
C VAL A 11 -3.17 -2.29 32.95
N ALA A 12 -3.63 -3.46 32.49
CA ALA A 12 -3.58 -4.70 33.27
C ALA A 12 -2.15 -5.19 33.50
N ASP A 13 -1.31 -5.11 32.48
CA ASP A 13 0.11 -5.50 32.55
C ASP A 13 0.97 -4.48 33.31
N ALA A 14 0.66 -3.17 33.23
CA ALA A 14 1.37 -2.10 33.93
C ALA A 14 1.19 -2.17 35.44
N LYS A 15 0.07 -2.73 35.94
CA LYS A 15 -0.11 -3.01 37.36
C LYS A 15 0.91 -4.01 37.92
N ASN A 16 1.58 -4.76 37.03
CA ASN A 16 2.59 -5.77 37.38
C ASN A 16 4.04 -5.35 37.07
N LYS A 17 4.29 -4.16 36.48
CA LYS A 17 5.64 -3.65 36.15
C LYS A 17 5.85 -2.24 36.66
N LYS A 18 7.02 -2.01 37.26
CA LYS A 18 7.44 -0.75 37.89
C LYS A 18 8.07 0.26 36.89
N ASP A 19 7.42 0.59 35.77
CA ASP A 19 7.93 1.62 34.89
C ASP A 19 7.04 2.87 34.95
N ALA A 20 7.53 3.90 35.63
CA ALA A 20 6.74 5.06 36.05
C ALA A 20 6.47 6.12 34.97
N ASP A 21 7.28 6.16 33.89
CA ASP A 21 7.16 7.24 32.89
C ASP A 21 6.06 6.97 31.85
N ASP A 22 5.71 5.72 31.58
CA ASP A 22 4.58 5.35 30.70
C ASP A 22 3.20 5.40 31.40
N PHE A 23 3.19 5.68 32.70
CA PHE A 23 1.97 5.63 33.53
C PHE A 23 1.00 6.80 33.30
N VAL A 24 1.49 7.92 32.82
CA VAL A 24 0.66 9.13 32.62
C VAL A 24 -0.32 8.92 31.47
N GLU A 25 0.16 8.39 30.32
CA GLU A 25 -0.72 8.11 29.18
C GLU A 25 -1.69 6.95 29.43
N ALA A 26 -1.26 5.93 30.19
CA ALA A 26 -2.12 4.79 30.57
C ALA A 26 -3.19 5.19 31.59
N GLY A 27 -2.88 6.10 32.51
CA GLY A 27 -3.82 6.63 33.50
C GLY A 27 -4.96 7.41 32.86
N ASP A 28 -4.66 8.23 31.86
CA ASP A 28 -5.67 9.00 31.10
C ASP A 28 -6.58 8.10 30.27
N ALA A 29 -6.03 7.03 29.67
CA ALA A 29 -6.82 6.05 28.91
C ALA A 29 -7.76 5.23 29.84
N ASP A 30 -7.30 4.79 31.01
CA ASP A 30 -8.12 4.08 32.01
C ASP A 30 -9.22 4.99 32.60
N ALA A 31 -8.90 6.26 32.85
CA ALA A 31 -9.88 7.26 33.28
C ALA A 31 -10.94 7.52 32.18
N ALA A 32 -10.53 7.63 30.93
CA ALA A 32 -11.44 7.80 29.80
C ALA A 32 -12.35 6.57 29.58
N ILE A 33 -11.81 5.35 29.73
CA ILE A 33 -12.59 4.10 29.64
C ILE A 33 -13.62 3.99 30.76
N LYS A 34 -13.27 4.39 32.00
CA LYS A 34 -14.19 4.36 33.15
C LYS A 34 -15.32 5.41 33.04
N VAL A 35 -15.08 6.51 32.34
CA VAL A 35 -16.09 7.54 32.08
C VAL A 35 -17.03 7.20 30.94
N LEU A 36 -16.55 6.44 29.94
CA LEU A 36 -17.34 6.00 28.79
C LEU A 36 -18.22 4.79 29.17
N LYS A 37 -19.30 5.02 29.88
CA LYS A 37 -20.36 4.01 30.08
C LYS A 37 -21.22 3.91 28.82
N ALA A 38 -20.74 3.20 27.83
CA ALA A 38 -21.52 2.88 26.65
C ALA A 38 -22.52 1.75 26.95
N LYS A 39 -23.79 1.95 26.62
CA LYS A 39 -24.83 0.90 26.73
C LYS A 39 -24.58 -0.21 25.69
N ASN A 40 -24.11 0.19 24.51
CA ASN A 40 -23.75 -0.72 23.41
C ASN A 40 -22.41 -0.25 22.81
N THR A 41 -21.56 -1.20 22.42
CA THR A 41 -20.30 -0.94 21.71
C THR A 41 -20.34 -1.61 20.35
N ILE A 42 -20.10 -0.84 19.29
CA ILE A 42 -20.00 -1.36 17.93
C ILE A 42 -18.53 -1.34 17.53
N HIS A 43 -18.01 -2.49 17.13
CA HIS A 43 -16.65 -2.63 16.61
C HIS A 43 -16.67 -2.60 15.08
N LEU A 44 -15.93 -1.66 14.48
CA LEU A 44 -15.75 -1.56 13.05
C LEU A 44 -14.32 -1.97 12.69
N SER A 45 -14.17 -2.83 11.70
CA SER A 45 -12.86 -3.27 11.23
C SER A 45 -12.87 -3.50 9.72
N GLY A 46 -11.88 -2.95 9.01
CA GLY A 46 -11.65 -3.25 7.60
C GLY A 46 -10.90 -4.58 7.37
N THR A 47 -10.28 -5.13 8.43
CA THR A 47 -9.55 -6.42 8.40
C THR A 47 -9.95 -7.25 9.62
N PRO A 48 -11.12 -7.89 9.61
CA PRO A 48 -11.70 -8.50 10.79
C PRO A 48 -11.12 -9.87 11.17
N TYR A 49 -10.06 -10.34 10.52
CA TYR A 49 -9.51 -11.72 10.69
C TYR A 49 -9.31 -12.12 12.15
N ARG A 50 -8.71 -11.24 12.97
CA ARG A 50 -8.50 -11.53 14.40
C ARG A 50 -9.80 -11.60 15.18
N ILE A 51 -10.79 -10.81 14.78
CA ILE A 51 -12.12 -10.80 15.40
C ILE A 51 -12.85 -12.09 15.02
N LEU A 52 -12.82 -12.48 13.74
CA LEU A 52 -13.49 -13.66 13.21
C LEU A 52 -12.84 -14.98 13.66
N MET A 53 -11.51 -14.99 13.86
CA MET A 53 -10.76 -16.18 14.31
C MET A 53 -10.60 -16.24 15.83
N GLY A 54 -10.94 -15.17 16.55
CA GLY A 54 -10.89 -15.13 18.01
C GLY A 54 -12.16 -15.68 18.64
N SER A 55 -12.07 -16.04 19.93
CA SER A 55 -13.20 -16.53 20.72
C SER A 55 -14.01 -15.41 21.39
N GLU A 56 -13.71 -14.15 21.11
CA GLU A 56 -14.32 -12.99 21.79
C GLU A 56 -15.69 -12.64 21.24
N PHE A 57 -15.97 -12.97 19.96
CA PHE A 57 -17.22 -12.69 19.26
C PHE A 57 -17.74 -13.96 18.63
N SER A 58 -19.03 -14.20 18.75
CA SER A 58 -19.74 -15.26 18.05
C SER A 58 -20.22 -14.76 16.68
N LYS A 59 -20.70 -15.66 15.84
CA LYS A 59 -21.29 -15.26 14.54
C LYS A 59 -22.51 -14.36 14.69
N GLU A 60 -23.25 -14.55 15.78
CA GLU A 60 -24.45 -13.78 16.11
C GLU A 60 -24.13 -12.32 16.50
N ASP A 61 -22.90 -12.04 16.90
CA ASP A 61 -22.43 -10.70 17.22
C ASP A 61 -22.10 -9.87 15.96
N ILE A 62 -22.05 -10.53 14.79
CA ILE A 62 -21.75 -9.86 13.52
C ILE A 62 -23.02 -9.20 12.98
N ILE A 63 -23.09 -7.87 13.09
CA ILE A 63 -24.25 -7.08 12.62
C ILE A 63 -24.22 -6.96 11.09
N ALA A 64 -23.06 -6.75 10.51
CA ALA A 64 -22.87 -6.63 9.06
C ALA A 64 -21.47 -7.06 8.67
N PHE A 65 -21.37 -7.73 7.53
CA PHE A 65 -20.13 -8.11 6.89
C PHE A 65 -20.23 -7.73 5.41
N TYR A 66 -19.45 -6.73 5.01
CA TYR A 66 -19.51 -6.16 3.66
C TYR A 66 -18.09 -5.96 3.17
N GLN A 67 -17.77 -6.55 2.03
CA GLN A 67 -16.42 -6.60 1.48
C GLN A 67 -16.35 -5.85 0.15
N PHE A 68 -15.13 -5.65 -0.35
CA PHE A 68 -14.93 -5.03 -1.66
C PHE A 68 -15.58 -5.83 -2.80
N THR A 69 -15.62 -7.15 -2.69
CA THR A 69 -16.35 -8.02 -3.63
C THR A 69 -17.85 -7.73 -3.66
N ASP A 70 -18.44 -7.36 -2.53
CA ASP A 70 -19.85 -7.00 -2.45
C ASP A 70 -20.10 -5.66 -3.15
N ILE A 71 -19.20 -4.68 -2.97
CA ILE A 71 -19.21 -3.40 -3.70
C ILE A 71 -19.21 -3.65 -5.22
N VAL A 72 -18.29 -4.51 -5.70
CA VAL A 72 -18.19 -4.83 -7.14
C VAL A 72 -19.44 -5.52 -7.66
N ASN A 73 -20.05 -6.41 -6.87
CA ASN A 73 -21.28 -7.09 -7.25
C ASN A 73 -22.46 -6.12 -7.27
N ASP A 74 -22.58 -5.26 -6.27
CA ASP A 74 -23.66 -4.25 -6.22
C ASP A 74 -23.52 -3.21 -7.34
N GLN A 75 -22.28 -2.83 -7.70
CA GLN A 75 -22.00 -1.98 -8.85
C GLN A 75 -22.53 -2.61 -10.14
N LYS A 76 -22.15 -3.86 -10.39
CA LYS A 76 -22.61 -4.61 -11.58
C LYS A 76 -24.12 -4.76 -11.62
N LYS A 77 -24.73 -5.10 -10.49
CA LYS A 77 -26.18 -5.24 -10.39
C LYS A 77 -26.89 -3.94 -10.74
N TRP A 78 -26.39 -2.81 -10.22
CA TRP A 78 -26.96 -1.50 -10.55
C TRP A 78 -26.83 -1.21 -12.05
N ASP A 79 -25.68 -1.48 -12.66
CA ASP A 79 -25.44 -1.27 -14.08
C ASP A 79 -26.36 -2.13 -14.94
N GLU A 80 -26.55 -3.42 -14.57
CA GLU A 80 -27.49 -4.33 -15.24
C GLU A 80 -28.95 -3.87 -15.13
N GLU A 81 -29.36 -3.46 -13.94
CA GLU A 81 -30.71 -2.94 -13.68
C GLU A 81 -30.94 -1.64 -14.47
N ASN A 82 -30.01 -0.71 -14.48
CA ASN A 82 -30.09 0.53 -15.23
C ASN A 82 -30.11 0.31 -16.76
N PHE A 83 -29.29 -0.66 -17.23
CA PHE A 83 -29.25 -1.02 -18.65
C PHE A 83 -30.61 -1.60 -19.14
N ALA A 84 -31.30 -2.33 -18.26
CA ALA A 84 -32.60 -2.93 -18.57
C ALA A 84 -33.79 -1.93 -18.61
N LEU A 85 -33.59 -0.70 -18.13
CA LEU A 85 -34.60 0.35 -18.15
C LEU A 85 -34.86 0.88 -19.58
N PRO A 86 -36.09 1.39 -19.88
CA PRO A 86 -36.34 2.19 -21.07
C PRO A 86 -35.36 3.39 -21.13
N GLU A 87 -35.01 3.82 -22.36
CA GLU A 87 -33.99 4.89 -22.55
C GLU A 87 -34.33 6.20 -21.81
N GLU A 88 -35.63 6.49 -21.67
CA GLU A 88 -36.17 7.68 -21.00
C GLU A 88 -36.00 7.62 -19.45
N GLU A 89 -35.83 6.42 -18.89
CA GLU A 89 -35.69 6.16 -17.45
C GLU A 89 -34.25 5.85 -17.04
N LYS A 90 -33.34 5.63 -18.01
CA LYS A 90 -31.94 5.36 -17.73
C LYS A 90 -31.29 6.51 -17.01
N LYS A 91 -30.53 6.16 -16.00
CA LYS A 91 -29.71 7.10 -15.23
C LYS A 91 -28.29 7.12 -15.78
N GLU A 92 -27.66 8.24 -15.65
CA GLU A 92 -26.24 8.41 -16.00
C GLU A 92 -25.35 7.58 -15.06
N ASP A 93 -24.20 7.13 -15.53
CA ASP A 93 -23.28 6.26 -14.80
C ASP A 93 -22.90 6.79 -13.40
N TRP A 94 -22.74 8.12 -13.28
CA TRP A 94 -22.44 8.74 -11.98
C TRP A 94 -23.58 8.68 -10.96
N ALA A 95 -24.80 8.30 -11.36
CA ALA A 95 -25.90 8.07 -10.44
C ALA A 95 -25.77 6.71 -9.71
N ASN A 96 -24.87 5.85 -10.17
CA ASN A 96 -24.52 4.62 -9.46
C ASN A 96 -23.81 4.99 -8.13
N PRO A 97 -24.32 4.57 -6.97
CA PRO A 97 -23.68 4.84 -5.68
C PRO A 97 -22.23 4.34 -5.57
N TYR A 98 -21.89 3.37 -6.40
CA TYR A 98 -20.55 2.74 -6.45
C TYR A 98 -19.70 3.27 -7.61
N TYR A 99 -20.15 4.33 -8.30
CA TYR A 99 -19.39 4.93 -9.38
C TYR A 99 -18.01 5.41 -8.91
N GLY A 100 -16.97 5.07 -9.67
CA GLY A 100 -15.58 5.42 -9.32
C GLY A 100 -14.88 4.45 -8.37
N PHE A 101 -15.52 3.36 -7.93
CA PHE A 101 -14.79 2.26 -7.31
C PHE A 101 -14.01 1.48 -8.39
N PRO A 102 -12.72 1.17 -8.16
CA PRO A 102 -11.89 0.51 -9.16
C PRO A 102 -12.21 -0.97 -9.29
N GLN A 103 -11.91 -1.54 -10.45
CA GLN A 103 -11.73 -2.98 -10.57
C GLN A 103 -10.35 -3.35 -10.04
N MET A 104 -10.30 -4.28 -9.09
CA MET A 104 -9.04 -4.74 -8.51
C MET A 104 -8.49 -5.92 -9.30
N VAL A 105 -7.30 -5.75 -9.85
CA VAL A 105 -6.53 -6.84 -10.48
C VAL A 105 -5.27 -7.06 -9.64
N ARG A 106 -5.03 -8.30 -9.24
CA ARG A 106 -3.85 -8.69 -8.45
C ARG A 106 -2.97 -9.61 -9.27
N PHE A 107 -1.70 -9.28 -9.30
CA PHE A 107 -0.67 -10.09 -9.94
C PHE A 107 0.33 -10.58 -8.91
N ALA A 108 0.73 -11.83 -9.04
CA ALA A 108 1.82 -12.39 -8.25
C ALA A 108 3.01 -12.66 -9.18
N PHE A 109 4.20 -12.30 -8.73
CA PHE A 109 5.42 -12.68 -9.43
C PHE A 109 5.62 -14.19 -9.33
N VAL A 110 5.64 -14.85 -10.47
CA VAL A 110 6.00 -16.26 -10.58
C VAL A 110 7.37 -16.32 -11.25
N PRO A 111 8.42 -16.78 -10.56
CA PRO A 111 9.75 -16.87 -11.16
C PRO A 111 9.72 -17.80 -12.36
N ASN A 112 10.29 -17.36 -13.47
CA ASN A 112 10.49 -18.20 -14.65
C ASN A 112 11.48 -19.35 -14.36
N GLU A 113 11.66 -20.26 -15.32
CA GLU A 113 12.48 -21.45 -15.10
C GLU A 113 13.97 -21.13 -14.84
N SER A 114 14.50 -20.08 -15.47
CA SER A 114 15.85 -19.58 -15.24
C SER A 114 16.00 -19.02 -13.82
N SER A 115 15.05 -18.21 -13.39
CA SER A 115 15.02 -17.65 -12.02
C SER A 115 14.82 -18.73 -10.96
N ARG A 116 14.00 -19.78 -11.25
CA ARG A 116 13.85 -20.93 -10.34
C ARG A 116 15.18 -21.67 -10.16
N LYS A 117 15.93 -21.93 -11.22
CA LYS A 117 17.25 -22.56 -11.12
C LYS A 117 18.23 -21.74 -10.32
N LYS A 118 18.25 -20.40 -10.48
CA LYS A 118 19.03 -19.48 -9.63
C LYS A 118 18.56 -19.54 -8.17
N LEU A 119 17.26 -19.56 -7.91
CA LEU A 119 16.69 -19.68 -6.58
C LEU A 119 17.08 -20.99 -5.88
N GLU A 120 17.06 -22.12 -6.62
CA GLU A 120 17.50 -23.42 -6.10
C GLU A 120 18.99 -23.43 -5.79
N SER A 121 19.83 -22.82 -6.61
CA SER A 121 21.26 -22.69 -6.35
C SER A 121 21.55 -21.83 -5.12
N LEU A 122 20.79 -20.75 -4.92
CA LEU A 122 20.88 -19.89 -3.74
C LEU A 122 20.40 -20.61 -2.46
N ARG A 123 19.34 -21.41 -2.56
CA ARG A 123 18.88 -22.27 -1.44
C ARG A 123 19.95 -23.27 -1.02
N THR A 124 20.63 -23.88 -1.97
CA THR A 124 21.74 -24.82 -1.70
C THR A 124 22.92 -24.15 -1.02
N SER A 125 23.12 -22.85 -1.28
CA SER A 125 24.15 -22.03 -0.59
C SER A 125 23.68 -21.44 0.75
N GLY A 126 22.46 -21.76 1.21
CA GLY A 126 21.90 -21.25 2.48
C GLY A 126 21.34 -19.83 2.39
N THR A 127 21.19 -19.28 1.19
CA THR A 127 20.64 -17.93 0.97
C THR A 127 19.14 -18.02 0.73
N THR A 128 18.36 -17.27 1.49
CA THR A 128 16.91 -17.16 1.29
C THR A 128 16.62 -16.04 0.29
N TYR A 129 15.86 -16.35 -0.75
CA TYR A 129 15.35 -15.32 -1.65
C TYR A 129 14.23 -14.55 -0.95
N ALA A 130 14.47 -13.27 -0.72
CA ALA A 130 13.54 -12.39 -0.05
C ALA A 130 13.67 -10.98 -0.66
N PHE A 131 12.58 -10.23 -0.67
CA PHE A 131 12.62 -8.82 -1.10
C PHE A 131 13.55 -7.98 -0.23
N SER A 132 13.68 -8.33 1.04
CA SER A 132 14.64 -7.71 1.95
C SER A 132 16.10 -7.95 1.56
N ALA A 133 16.42 -9.03 0.87
CA ALA A 133 17.74 -9.26 0.29
C ALA A 133 17.89 -8.54 -1.05
N LEU A 134 16.88 -8.62 -1.93
CA LEU A 134 16.90 -7.96 -3.24
C LEU A 134 17.03 -6.43 -3.10
N PHE A 135 16.20 -5.81 -2.28
CA PHE A 135 16.17 -4.35 -2.09
C PHE A 135 17.05 -3.87 -0.94
N ARG A 136 18.12 -4.61 -0.63
CA ARG A 136 19.05 -4.22 0.43
C ARG A 136 19.94 -3.07 -0.04
N PRO A 137 19.92 -1.91 0.65
CA PRO A 137 20.87 -0.83 0.35
C PRO A 137 22.26 -1.16 0.93
N LYS A 138 23.32 -0.62 0.37
CA LYS A 138 24.71 -0.77 0.89
C LYS A 138 24.84 -0.25 2.32
N SER A 139 24.01 0.71 2.71
CA SER A 139 23.85 1.12 4.11
C SER A 139 22.35 1.27 4.45
N ILE A 140 21.90 0.61 5.52
CA ILE A 140 20.51 0.73 6.00
C ILE A 140 20.26 2.08 6.70
N LYS A 141 21.32 2.69 7.24
CA LYS A 141 21.28 4.01 7.89
C LYS A 141 21.81 5.07 6.94
N LYS A 142 21.41 6.32 7.17
CA LYS A 142 22.01 7.46 6.47
C LYS A 142 23.53 7.43 6.64
N ALA A 143 24.26 7.54 5.55
CA ALA A 143 25.72 7.52 5.51
C ALA A 143 26.23 8.72 4.71
N ASP A 144 27.31 9.33 5.17
CA ASP A 144 27.87 10.55 4.57
C ASP A 144 28.47 10.28 3.18
N ASP A 145 28.91 9.04 2.92
CA ASP A 145 29.41 8.59 1.61
C ASP A 145 28.29 8.32 0.58
N GLY A 146 27.03 8.46 0.98
CA GLY A 146 25.89 8.23 0.12
C GLY A 146 25.55 6.75 -0.12
N SER A 147 26.19 5.82 0.56
CA SER A 147 25.98 4.36 0.38
C SER A 147 24.55 3.91 0.67
N HIS A 148 23.76 4.66 1.44
CA HIS A 148 22.33 4.41 1.68
C HIS A 148 21.46 4.67 0.44
N LYS A 149 21.99 5.33 -0.59
CA LYS A 149 21.33 5.60 -1.88
C LYS A 149 21.71 4.60 -2.97
N LEU A 150 22.43 3.55 -2.62
CA LEU A 150 22.90 2.52 -3.55
C LEU A 150 22.42 1.16 -3.08
N PHE A 151 21.99 0.31 -4.00
CA PHE A 151 21.69 -1.08 -3.69
C PHE A 151 22.93 -1.97 -3.73
N GLU A 152 22.92 -3.08 -2.97
CA GLU A 152 23.98 -4.08 -3.02
C GLU A 152 24.03 -4.77 -4.40
N ILE A 153 22.85 -5.00 -5.01
CA ILE A 153 22.67 -5.66 -6.30
C ILE A 153 21.87 -4.75 -7.25
N GLU A 154 22.43 -3.61 -7.58
CA GLU A 154 21.76 -2.53 -8.32
C GLU A 154 21.37 -2.94 -9.74
N GLU A 155 22.17 -3.76 -10.42
CA GLU A 155 21.90 -4.21 -11.79
C GLU A 155 20.62 -5.04 -11.88
N GLU A 156 20.38 -5.95 -10.93
CA GLU A 156 19.17 -6.77 -10.89
C GLU A 156 17.91 -5.95 -10.62
N ILE A 157 18.05 -4.89 -9.83
CA ILE A 157 16.94 -3.97 -9.56
C ILE A 157 16.66 -3.12 -10.79
N LEU A 158 17.70 -2.61 -11.45
CA LEU A 158 17.56 -1.86 -12.69
C LEU A 158 16.89 -2.72 -13.79
N ASP A 159 17.29 -3.98 -13.91
CA ASP A 159 16.66 -4.95 -14.81
C ASP A 159 15.18 -5.17 -14.49
N LEU A 160 14.84 -5.37 -13.21
CA LEU A 160 13.46 -5.52 -12.75
C LEU A 160 12.61 -4.29 -13.11
N PHE A 161 13.11 -3.10 -12.80
CA PHE A 161 12.39 -1.88 -13.10
C PHE A 161 12.32 -1.56 -14.59
N SER A 162 13.31 -1.99 -15.38
CA SER A 162 13.25 -1.88 -16.86
C SER A 162 12.13 -2.74 -17.45
N VAL A 163 11.87 -3.93 -16.88
CA VAL A 163 10.73 -4.76 -17.27
C VAL A 163 9.41 -4.12 -16.85
N ILE A 164 9.31 -3.64 -15.61
CA ILE A 164 8.12 -2.95 -15.10
C ILE A 164 7.81 -1.70 -15.93
N ASP A 165 8.84 -0.97 -16.33
CA ASP A 165 8.75 0.22 -17.15
C ASP A 165 8.34 -0.04 -18.61
N GLY A 166 8.57 -1.26 -19.11
CA GLY A 166 8.42 -1.60 -20.52
C GLY A 166 9.61 -1.18 -21.39
N SER A 167 10.73 -0.76 -20.81
CA SER A 167 11.98 -0.45 -21.53
C SER A 167 12.72 -1.70 -21.96
N LYS A 168 12.53 -2.82 -21.25
CA LYS A 168 13.05 -4.13 -21.57
C LYS A 168 11.88 -5.07 -21.89
N GLU A 169 11.86 -5.61 -23.08
CA GLU A 169 10.88 -6.63 -23.45
C GLU A 169 11.19 -7.93 -22.73
N ASP A 170 10.23 -8.42 -21.97
CA ASP A 170 10.23 -9.77 -21.41
C ASP A 170 8.89 -10.40 -21.79
N ASP A 171 8.95 -11.43 -22.66
CA ASP A 171 7.80 -12.07 -23.28
C ASP A 171 6.78 -12.67 -22.32
N CYS A 172 7.09 -12.72 -21.02
CA CYS A 172 6.29 -13.44 -20.04
C CYS A 172 5.67 -12.60 -18.92
N LEU A 173 6.10 -11.36 -18.65
CA LEU A 173 5.86 -10.79 -17.34
C LEU A 173 4.72 -9.79 -17.25
N LEU A 174 4.56 -8.90 -18.19
CA LEU A 174 3.61 -7.79 -18.03
C LEU A 174 2.76 -7.53 -19.28
N GLY A 175 2.50 -8.56 -20.10
CA GLY A 175 1.69 -8.46 -21.31
C GLY A 175 0.24 -7.98 -21.09
N PHE A 176 -0.17 -7.81 -19.82
CA PHE A 176 -1.45 -7.21 -19.44
C PHE A 176 -1.37 -5.69 -19.25
N LEU A 177 -0.17 -5.10 -19.11
CA LEU A 177 0.00 -3.67 -19.01
C LEU A 177 -0.07 -3.02 -20.40
N ASP A 178 -0.97 -2.08 -20.53
CA ASP A 178 -1.05 -1.22 -21.71
C ASP A 178 -0.11 -0.02 -21.50
N TYR A 179 1.12 -0.15 -22.00
CA TYR A 179 2.14 0.87 -21.84
C TYR A 179 1.78 2.19 -22.51
N ASP A 180 0.97 2.17 -23.56
CA ASP A 180 0.47 3.41 -24.17
C ASP A 180 -0.46 4.14 -23.23
N LYS A 181 -1.36 3.42 -22.55
CA LYS A 181 -2.21 4.00 -21.49
C LYS A 181 -1.40 4.50 -20.30
N ILE A 182 -0.31 3.82 -19.93
CA ILE A 182 0.59 4.29 -18.86
C ILE A 182 1.25 5.60 -19.28
N LYS A 183 1.76 5.66 -20.50
CA LYS A 183 2.38 6.88 -21.06
C LYS A 183 1.40 8.04 -21.11
N GLU A 184 0.16 7.79 -21.51
CA GLU A 184 -0.92 8.78 -21.56
C GLU A 184 -1.46 9.17 -20.16
N GLY A 185 -0.99 8.53 -19.10
CA GLY A 185 -1.45 8.75 -17.72
C GLY A 185 -2.86 8.23 -17.45
N LYS A 186 -3.36 7.30 -18.26
CA LYS A 186 -4.67 6.65 -18.09
C LYS A 186 -4.59 5.38 -17.24
N MET A 187 -3.40 4.88 -16.97
CA MET A 187 -3.12 3.70 -16.15
C MET A 187 -1.85 3.95 -15.33
N CYS A 188 -1.77 3.38 -14.14
CA CYS A 188 -0.62 3.51 -13.23
C CYS A 188 -0.18 4.97 -12.99
N ARG A 189 -1.16 5.87 -12.85
CA ARG A 189 -0.89 7.30 -12.73
C ARG A 189 -0.27 7.68 -11.39
N HIS A 190 -0.76 7.09 -10.30
CA HIS A 190 -0.26 7.32 -8.95
C HIS A 190 0.10 6.00 -8.29
N MET A 191 1.35 5.63 -8.46
CA MET A 191 1.90 4.37 -7.97
C MET A 191 2.39 4.51 -6.53
N VAL A 192 2.21 3.47 -5.73
CA VAL A 192 2.87 3.32 -4.43
C VAL A 192 3.76 2.09 -4.44
N ILE A 193 5.02 2.26 -4.05
CA ILE A 193 6.00 1.18 -3.94
C ILE A 193 6.33 0.97 -2.48
N VAL A 194 6.05 -0.24 -2.00
CA VAL A 194 6.32 -0.65 -0.62
C VAL A 194 7.63 -1.41 -0.58
N LEU A 195 8.60 -0.90 0.16
CA LEU A 195 9.96 -1.39 0.24
C LEU A 195 10.30 -1.92 1.64
N PRO A 196 11.32 -2.81 1.78
CA PRO A 196 11.66 -3.40 3.07
C PRO A 196 12.38 -2.44 4.04
N TYR A 197 13.15 -1.47 3.53
CA TYR A 197 13.95 -0.55 4.35
C TYR A 197 13.69 0.90 3.98
N CYS A 198 13.83 1.82 4.96
CA CYS A 198 13.74 3.25 4.69
C CYS A 198 14.83 3.73 3.71
N ALA A 199 16.06 3.23 3.86
CA ALA A 199 17.12 3.55 2.93
C ALA A 199 16.91 2.95 1.52
N SER A 200 16.12 1.88 1.38
CA SER A 200 15.72 1.39 0.05
C SER A 200 14.86 2.40 -0.70
N CYS A 201 14.10 3.24 0.02
CA CYS A 201 13.33 4.31 -0.61
C CYS A 201 14.28 5.37 -1.21
N ASP A 202 15.35 5.73 -0.50
CA ASP A 202 16.35 6.68 -1.01
C ASP A 202 17.16 6.08 -2.17
N ALA A 203 17.50 4.79 -2.07
CA ALA A 203 18.23 4.08 -3.13
C ALA A 203 17.39 3.96 -4.41
N LEU A 204 16.09 3.64 -4.29
CA LEU A 204 15.22 3.56 -5.46
C LEU A 204 14.94 4.94 -6.07
N GLU A 205 14.76 5.97 -5.25
CA GLU A 205 14.66 7.35 -5.74
C GLU A 205 15.91 7.75 -6.54
N ALA A 206 17.09 7.45 -6.02
CA ALA A 206 18.35 7.72 -6.69
C ALA A 206 18.50 6.91 -7.98
N LEU A 207 18.16 5.62 -7.97
CA LEU A 207 18.24 4.75 -9.13
C LEU A 207 17.35 5.26 -10.27
N ILE A 208 16.10 5.62 -10.00
CA ILE A 208 15.18 6.12 -11.03
C ILE A 208 15.70 7.45 -11.58
N LYS A 209 16.10 8.40 -10.71
CA LYS A 209 16.59 9.72 -11.13
C LYS A 209 17.89 9.66 -11.92
N ASN A 210 18.80 8.77 -11.56
CA ASN A 210 20.09 8.62 -12.25
C ASN A 210 19.94 7.90 -13.61
N ASN A 211 18.80 7.26 -13.85
CA ASN A 211 18.51 6.49 -15.06
C ASN A 211 17.23 6.97 -15.77
N GLU A 212 16.85 8.23 -15.61
CA GLU A 212 15.63 8.80 -16.23
C GLU A 212 15.58 8.57 -17.75
N GLU A 213 16.70 8.78 -18.45
CA GLU A 213 16.80 8.58 -19.89
C GLU A 213 16.70 7.10 -20.32
N HIS A 214 16.98 6.16 -19.41
CA HIS A 214 16.86 4.73 -19.65
C HIS A 214 15.40 4.28 -19.63
N PHE A 215 14.57 4.89 -18.76
CA PHE A 215 13.18 4.53 -18.57
C PHE A 215 12.25 5.24 -19.55
N LYS A 216 11.37 4.50 -20.23
CA LYS A 216 10.37 5.05 -21.15
C LYS A 216 9.21 5.73 -20.43
N ASN A 217 8.88 5.26 -19.21
CA ASN A 217 7.74 5.72 -18.44
C ASN A 217 8.13 6.21 -17.05
N LEU A 218 8.93 5.45 -16.29
CA LEU A 218 9.25 5.76 -14.89
C LEU A 218 10.04 7.06 -14.72
N GLY A 219 10.84 7.46 -15.72
CA GLY A 219 11.56 8.73 -15.71
C GLY A 219 10.65 9.97 -15.67
N GLU A 220 9.39 9.84 -16.11
CA GLU A 220 8.42 10.95 -16.12
C GLU A 220 7.66 11.13 -14.78
N TYR A 221 7.85 10.20 -13.83
CA TYR A 221 7.14 10.26 -12.56
C TYR A 221 7.83 11.18 -11.55
N GLU A 222 7.02 11.97 -10.86
CA GLU A 222 7.48 12.71 -9.68
C GLU A 222 7.56 11.78 -8.47
N ILE A 223 8.71 11.74 -7.81
CA ILE A 223 8.93 10.84 -6.68
C ILE A 223 8.55 11.51 -5.37
N VAL A 224 7.61 10.91 -4.66
CA VAL A 224 7.14 11.29 -3.33
C VAL A 224 7.70 10.30 -2.31
N ASN A 225 8.96 10.48 -1.91
CA ASN A 225 9.61 9.62 -0.92
C ASN A 225 9.18 10.03 0.50
N ILE A 226 8.33 9.22 1.13
CA ILE A 226 7.75 9.51 2.44
C ILE A 226 8.40 8.74 3.59
N SER A 227 9.30 7.82 3.29
CA SER A 227 9.95 6.94 4.29
C SER A 227 11.47 6.96 4.24
N GLY A 228 12.09 7.73 3.34
CA GLY A 228 13.54 7.82 3.21
C GLY A 228 14.26 8.36 4.45
N VAL A 229 15.52 7.97 4.62
CA VAL A 229 16.37 8.44 5.74
C VAL A 229 17.05 9.76 5.44
N ASP A 230 17.10 10.17 4.17
CA ASP A 230 17.80 11.38 3.73
C ASP A 230 17.03 12.66 4.14
N ASN A 231 15.73 12.67 3.90
CA ASN A 231 14.84 13.79 4.21
C ASN A 231 13.62 13.36 5.05
N PRO A 232 13.80 12.86 6.27
CA PRO A 232 12.71 12.26 7.07
C PRO A 232 11.61 13.25 7.44
N ASN A 233 11.90 14.55 7.37
CA ASN A 233 10.97 15.64 7.73
C ASN A 233 10.28 16.30 6.54
N LYS A 234 10.51 15.86 5.30
CA LYS A 234 9.90 16.47 4.09
C LYS A 234 8.38 16.35 4.12
N TYR A 235 7.86 15.19 4.55
CA TYR A 235 6.43 14.94 4.70
C TYR A 235 6.16 14.49 6.14
N LYS A 236 5.82 15.41 7.04
CA LYS A 236 5.67 15.09 8.48
C LYS A 236 4.37 14.37 8.78
N THR A 237 3.28 14.79 8.17
CA THR A 237 1.94 14.29 8.41
C THR A 237 1.37 13.55 7.19
N ALA A 238 0.30 12.78 7.40
CA ALA A 238 -0.46 12.17 6.31
C ALA A 238 -1.06 13.22 5.36
N GLU A 239 -1.46 14.35 5.90
CA GLU A 239 -2.04 15.45 5.13
C GLU A 239 -1.00 16.15 4.25
N ASP A 240 0.28 16.18 4.64
CA ASP A 240 1.34 16.72 3.78
C ASP A 240 1.53 15.84 2.54
N VAL A 241 1.45 14.51 2.70
CA VAL A 241 1.54 13.55 1.59
C VAL A 241 0.35 13.70 0.64
N LYS A 242 -0.87 13.70 1.18
CA LYS A 242 -2.09 13.87 0.38
C LYS A 242 -2.08 15.17 -0.40
N ARG A 243 -1.70 16.27 0.25
CA ARG A 243 -1.60 17.59 -0.40
C ARG A 243 -0.57 17.62 -1.51
N ALA A 244 0.58 16.95 -1.31
CA ALA A 244 1.62 16.87 -2.32
C ALA A 244 1.14 16.10 -3.56
N ILE A 245 0.51 14.93 -3.37
CA ILE A 245 -0.02 14.12 -4.46
C ILE A 245 -1.16 14.85 -5.19
N ALA A 246 -2.13 15.39 -4.44
CA ALA A 246 -3.24 16.14 -5.04
C ALA A 246 -2.77 17.36 -5.82
N LYS A 247 -1.72 18.05 -5.37
CA LYS A 247 -1.12 19.15 -6.12
C LYS A 247 -0.50 18.68 -7.45
N LEU A 248 0.27 17.58 -7.41
CA LEU A 248 0.89 17.01 -8.60
C LEU A 248 -0.16 16.49 -9.58
N GLU A 249 -1.26 15.90 -9.07
CA GLU A 249 -2.39 15.50 -9.89
C GLU A 249 -3.03 16.69 -10.61
N LEU A 250 -3.26 17.81 -9.92
CA LEU A 250 -3.78 19.05 -10.55
C LEU A 250 -2.84 19.64 -11.60
N GLU A 251 -1.54 19.38 -11.49
CA GLU A 251 -0.52 19.75 -12.47
C GLU A 251 -0.43 18.76 -13.65
N GLY A 252 -1.27 17.72 -13.66
CA GLY A 252 -1.27 16.68 -14.68
C GLY A 252 -0.10 15.69 -14.58
N LYS A 253 0.60 15.65 -13.44
CA LYS A 253 1.80 14.83 -13.24
C LYS A 253 1.46 13.45 -12.67
N LYS A 254 2.27 12.45 -13.06
CA LYS A 254 2.26 11.10 -12.50
C LYS A 254 3.15 11.04 -11.25
N THR A 255 2.83 10.19 -10.27
CA THR A 255 3.63 10.09 -9.05
C THR A 255 4.00 8.66 -8.68
N ILE A 256 5.21 8.51 -8.11
CA ILE A 256 5.63 7.30 -7.40
C ILE A 256 5.81 7.64 -5.93
N THR A 257 4.98 7.07 -5.07
CA THR A 257 5.14 7.20 -3.62
C THR A 257 5.99 6.05 -3.09
N LEU A 258 7.12 6.37 -2.44
CA LEU A 258 8.01 5.37 -1.84
C LEU A 258 7.76 5.29 -0.33
N THR A 259 7.46 4.09 0.17
CA THR A 259 7.15 3.86 1.59
C THR A 259 7.64 2.49 2.08
N VAL A 260 7.71 2.34 3.40
CA VAL A 260 7.93 1.04 4.08
C VAL A 260 6.65 0.57 4.76
N ASN A 261 6.06 1.41 5.62
CA ASN A 261 4.81 1.13 6.34
C ASN A 261 3.90 2.35 6.41
N ARG A 262 4.47 3.52 6.12
CA ARG A 262 3.77 4.78 6.30
C ARG A 262 2.62 4.91 5.29
N MET A 263 1.47 5.37 5.74
CA MET A 263 0.24 5.52 4.95
C MET A 263 -0.44 4.20 4.53
N LEU A 264 0.13 3.03 4.84
CA LEU A 264 -0.50 1.73 4.53
C LEU A 264 -1.64 1.39 5.49
N THR A 265 -1.72 2.06 6.64
CA THR A 265 -2.79 1.88 7.62
C THR A 265 -3.35 3.24 8.06
N GLY A 266 -4.65 3.30 8.30
CA GLY A 266 -5.31 4.47 8.88
C GLY A 266 -5.36 5.75 8.04
N SER A 267 -4.84 5.73 6.81
CA SER A 267 -4.83 6.88 5.91
C SER A 267 -5.32 6.49 4.53
N THR A 268 -5.99 7.40 3.85
CA THR A 268 -6.48 7.21 2.48
C THR A 268 -5.86 8.26 1.57
N VAL A 269 -5.20 7.82 0.52
CA VAL A 269 -4.78 8.63 -0.64
C VAL A 269 -5.63 8.15 -1.80
N ARG A 270 -6.60 8.95 -2.19
CA ARG A 270 -7.62 8.55 -3.18
C ARG A 270 -7.04 8.35 -4.57
N GLU A 271 -6.00 9.08 -4.87
CA GLU A 271 -5.32 9.11 -6.16
C GLU A 271 -4.51 7.82 -6.44
N TRP A 272 -4.15 7.05 -5.42
CA TRP A 272 -3.38 5.81 -5.62
C TRP A 272 -4.18 4.76 -6.40
N ASP A 273 -3.65 4.38 -7.53
CA ASP A 273 -4.25 3.40 -8.46
C ASP A 273 -3.41 2.12 -8.64
N THR A 274 -2.14 2.16 -8.27
CA THR A 274 -1.20 1.04 -8.49
C THR A 274 -0.33 0.83 -7.27
N MET A 275 -0.09 -0.44 -6.90
CA MET A 275 0.83 -0.80 -5.81
C MET A 275 1.81 -1.87 -6.25
N LEU A 276 3.10 -1.60 -6.05
CA LEU A 276 4.16 -2.60 -6.09
C LEU A 276 4.56 -2.93 -4.66
N PHE A 277 4.25 -4.14 -4.22
CA PHE A 277 4.50 -4.59 -2.86
C PHE A 277 5.77 -5.45 -2.81
N PHE A 278 6.92 -4.81 -2.58
CA PHE A 278 8.26 -5.42 -2.52
C PHE A 278 8.75 -5.57 -1.09
N LYS A 279 7.90 -6.11 -0.23
CA LYS A 279 8.22 -6.33 1.17
C LYS A 279 7.82 -7.73 1.59
N ASP A 280 8.73 -8.41 2.28
CA ASP A 280 8.41 -9.68 2.92
C ASP A 280 7.50 -9.42 4.12
N THR A 281 6.36 -10.10 4.18
CA THR A 281 5.48 -10.03 5.34
C THR A 281 4.96 -11.42 5.68
N ALA A 282 5.02 -11.75 6.97
CA ALA A 282 4.38 -12.94 7.52
C ALA A 282 2.94 -12.66 7.98
N SER A 283 2.48 -11.41 7.87
CA SER A 283 1.15 -10.98 8.31
C SER A 283 0.23 -10.77 7.10
N PRO A 284 -0.71 -11.68 6.84
CA PRO A 284 -1.75 -11.47 5.82
C PRO A 284 -2.51 -10.15 6.04
N GLN A 285 -2.73 -9.79 7.29
CA GLN A 285 -3.41 -8.55 7.66
C GLN A 285 -2.64 -7.30 7.20
N GLU A 286 -1.31 -7.30 7.30
CA GLU A 286 -0.48 -6.19 6.82
C GLU A 286 -0.62 -6.00 5.32
N TYR A 287 -0.55 -7.10 4.57
CA TYR A 287 -0.73 -7.11 3.13
C TYR A 287 -2.12 -6.63 2.72
N ASP A 288 -3.17 -7.16 3.32
CA ASP A 288 -4.54 -6.78 3.00
C ASP A 288 -4.84 -5.33 3.36
N GLN A 289 -4.29 -4.81 4.47
CA GLN A 289 -4.41 -3.40 4.81
C GLN A 289 -3.72 -2.48 3.80
N ALA A 290 -2.57 -2.91 3.26
CA ALA A 290 -1.90 -2.18 2.20
C ALA A 290 -2.73 -2.18 0.91
N VAL A 291 -3.17 -3.34 0.45
CA VAL A 291 -3.98 -3.49 -0.76
C VAL A 291 -5.30 -2.72 -0.65
N PHE A 292 -5.90 -2.68 0.53
CA PHE A 292 -7.13 -1.91 0.79
C PHE A 292 -6.97 -0.41 0.50
N ARG A 293 -5.73 0.11 0.46
CA ARG A 293 -5.48 1.53 0.10
C ARG A 293 -5.80 1.84 -1.36
N LEU A 294 -5.87 0.83 -2.24
CA LEU A 294 -6.24 1.01 -3.64
C LEU A 294 -7.76 0.86 -3.90
N GLN A 295 -8.52 0.47 -2.88
CA GLN A 295 -9.96 0.19 -3.00
C GLN A 295 -10.82 1.43 -2.66
N ASN A 296 -10.36 2.60 -3.05
CA ASN A 296 -11.06 3.84 -2.76
C ASN A 296 -11.83 4.33 -3.98
N GLN A 297 -13.01 4.89 -3.72
CA GLN A 297 -13.77 5.57 -4.74
C GLN A 297 -13.03 6.83 -5.19
N TYR A 298 -12.71 6.92 -6.46
CA TYR A 298 -12.06 8.08 -7.05
C TYR A 298 -12.44 8.24 -8.52
N VAL A 299 -12.74 9.44 -8.91
CA VAL A 299 -13.08 9.80 -10.30
C VAL A 299 -12.17 10.94 -10.71
N THR A 300 -11.45 10.75 -11.81
CA THR A 300 -10.67 11.83 -12.44
C THR A 300 -11.56 12.67 -13.33
N THR A 301 -11.25 13.93 -13.46
CA THR A 301 -12.01 14.90 -14.29
C THR A 301 -11.37 15.13 -15.67
N TYR A 302 -10.65 14.13 -16.18
CA TYR A 302 -9.98 14.24 -17.50
C TYR A 302 -10.82 13.70 -18.63
#